data_84b314a364977e668dca2edc160d2b01
#
_entry.id   84b314a364977e668dca2edc160d2b01
#
_cell.length_a   1.000
_cell.length_b   1.000
_cell.length_c   1.000
_cell.angle_alpha   90.00
_cell.angle_beta   90.00
_cell.angle_gamma   90.00
#
_symmetry.space_group_name_H-M   'P 1'
#
loop_
_entity.id
_entity.type
_entity.pdbx_description
1 polymer ?
#
loop_
_entity_poly.entity_id
_entity_poly.type
_entity_poly.pdbx_seq_one_letter_code
_entity_poly.pdbx_strand_id
1 'polypeptide(L)'
;ANTPMDQNSPEDIFTLGEYLGREQYGTRPLFYGQTYASKPALKEVDGGCVYDVTEGAPVYQRKEKATPDEKDSYEVVRHKTDYKYAQNMLFPRMYSDAHAQAYEDWLGGIKGVQVPYDQCGQMVMVKVPTQWDNIKFFFIYQLNYMYWRYFMWNFAGRQNDIQGQGEIEHGNWITGIPFVDKFLVGDQSLLPSDLKNNKGHNVFYCLPLILGLIGLFWQAYKTKRITTPNGEEIEEPVGIQQFWIVFFLFFMTGLAIVLYLNQTPMQPRERDYAYAGSFYAFAIWIGMGVAGIAQWLQGKLGEKPASVIATVVCLFVPIQMVSQTWDDHDRSNRYVARDFGQNYLSTVQEEGNPIIFTNGDNDTFPLWYNQETEGFRTDVRVCNLSYLQTDWYIDQMKRQAYDSPAVPIEWSRLEYVQGHNEGVAVRPEV
;
A
#
# COMPACT_ATOMS: atom_id res chain seq x y z
N ALA A 1 12.47 -18.82 -14.15
CA ALA A 1 11.50 -19.86 -14.52
C ALA A 1 10.44 -19.19 -15.39
N ASN A 2 10.18 -19.71 -16.57
CA ASN A 2 9.09 -19.22 -17.44
C ASN A 2 7.76 -19.68 -16.85
N THR A 3 7.24 -18.93 -15.93
CA THR A 3 5.87 -19.12 -15.44
C THR A 3 4.88 -18.63 -16.50
N PRO A 4 3.68 -19.19 -16.59
CA PRO A 4 2.66 -18.71 -17.53
C PRO A 4 2.27 -17.24 -17.31
N MET A 5 2.32 -16.79 -16.06
CA MET A 5 2.19 -15.38 -15.68
C MET A 5 3.50 -14.88 -15.09
N ASP A 6 4.18 -14.01 -15.83
CA ASP A 6 5.42 -13.34 -15.45
C ASP A 6 5.18 -11.83 -15.49
N GLN A 7 4.71 -11.27 -14.38
CA GLN A 7 4.27 -9.87 -14.32
C GLN A 7 5.44 -8.90 -14.56
N ASN A 8 5.29 -8.03 -15.55
CA ASN A 8 6.26 -7.08 -16.08
C ASN A 8 7.51 -7.71 -16.69
N SER A 9 7.60 -9.04 -16.75
CA SER A 9 8.71 -9.80 -17.36
C SER A 9 10.10 -9.19 -17.10
N PRO A 10 10.57 -9.08 -15.84
CA PRO A 10 11.82 -8.42 -15.49
C PRO A 10 13.04 -9.26 -15.88
N GLU A 11 13.22 -9.49 -17.18
CA GLU A 11 14.22 -10.40 -17.74
C GLU A 11 15.61 -9.76 -17.91
N ASP A 12 15.69 -8.43 -17.89
CA ASP A 12 16.93 -7.68 -18.04
C ASP A 12 17.09 -6.60 -16.96
N ILE A 13 18.25 -5.93 -16.96
CA ILE A 13 18.59 -4.94 -15.93
C ILE A 13 17.69 -3.69 -15.96
N PHE A 14 17.17 -3.31 -17.13
CA PHE A 14 16.32 -2.13 -17.29
C PHE A 14 14.91 -2.45 -16.81
N THR A 15 14.30 -3.53 -17.30
CA THR A 15 12.99 -4.00 -16.87
C THR A 15 12.96 -4.38 -15.39
N LEU A 16 14.05 -4.96 -14.86
CA LEU A 16 14.20 -5.18 -13.42
C LEU A 16 14.28 -3.86 -12.65
N GLY A 17 14.99 -2.86 -13.17
CA GLY A 17 15.08 -1.53 -12.58
C GLY A 17 13.71 -0.84 -12.50
N GLU A 18 12.93 -0.88 -13.57
CA GLU A 18 11.57 -0.34 -13.64
C GLU A 18 10.61 -1.08 -12.69
N TYR A 19 10.72 -2.40 -12.61
CA TYR A 19 9.95 -3.23 -11.68
C TYR A 19 10.25 -2.89 -10.23
N LEU A 20 11.52 -2.82 -9.83
CA LEU A 20 11.94 -2.44 -8.48
C LEU A 20 11.61 -0.98 -8.16
N GLY A 21 11.76 -0.08 -9.14
CA GLY A 21 11.38 1.33 -9.06
C GLY A 21 9.86 1.55 -9.00
N ARG A 22 9.07 0.51 -9.26
CA ARG A 22 7.60 0.55 -9.28
C ARG A 22 7.05 1.61 -10.24
N GLU A 23 7.71 1.83 -11.35
CA GLU A 23 7.39 2.88 -12.32
C GLU A 23 5.99 2.75 -12.91
N GLN A 24 5.46 1.53 -13.00
CA GLN A 24 4.08 1.23 -13.43
C GLN A 24 2.99 1.93 -12.59
N TYR A 25 3.31 2.34 -11.37
CA TYR A 25 2.36 3.02 -10.47
C TYR A 25 2.45 4.55 -10.57
N GLY A 26 3.24 5.07 -11.51
CA GLY A 26 3.48 6.49 -11.69
C GLY A 26 4.41 7.11 -10.64
N THR A 27 4.79 8.35 -10.85
CA THR A 27 5.65 9.11 -9.95
C THR A 27 4.82 9.95 -8.98
N ARG A 28 5.27 10.03 -7.73
CA ARG A 28 4.66 10.85 -6.68
C ARG A 28 5.70 11.80 -6.11
N PRO A 29 5.40 13.10 -6.02
CA PRO A 29 6.36 14.04 -5.44
C PRO A 29 6.48 13.77 -3.93
N LEU A 30 7.70 13.56 -3.43
CA LEU A 30 7.93 13.26 -2.01
C LEU A 30 8.49 14.47 -1.24
N PHE A 31 9.51 15.12 -1.78
CA PHE A 31 10.22 16.21 -1.09
C PHE A 31 9.91 17.59 -1.67
N TYR A 32 9.77 17.66 -2.99
CA TYR A 32 9.46 18.89 -3.71
C TYR A 32 8.67 18.55 -4.96
N GLY A 33 7.64 19.32 -5.28
CA GLY A 33 6.82 19.12 -6.47
C GLY A 33 5.49 19.84 -6.42
N GLN A 34 4.63 19.48 -7.38
CA GLN A 34 3.33 20.10 -7.60
C GLN A 34 2.33 19.81 -6.46
N THR A 35 1.35 20.68 -6.39
CA THR A 35 0.10 20.50 -5.62
C THR A 35 -1.03 20.09 -6.57
N TYR A 36 -2.18 19.68 -6.02
CA TYR A 36 -3.37 19.38 -6.83
C TYR A 36 -3.87 20.56 -7.68
N ALA A 37 -3.56 21.77 -7.29
CA ALA A 37 -3.97 22.99 -7.99
C ALA A 37 -2.90 23.55 -8.91
N SER A 38 -1.71 22.98 -8.92
CA SER A 38 -0.58 23.44 -9.75
C SER A 38 -0.88 23.27 -11.23
N LYS A 39 -0.51 24.26 -12.02
CA LYS A 39 -0.63 24.21 -13.47
C LYS A 39 0.72 23.89 -14.11
N PRO A 40 0.76 23.09 -15.18
CA PRO A 40 1.98 22.91 -15.97
C PRO A 40 2.49 24.26 -16.43
N ALA A 41 3.78 24.47 -16.33
CA ALA A 41 4.40 25.69 -16.84
C ALA A 41 4.29 25.72 -18.37
N LEU A 42 4.05 26.91 -18.92
CA LEU A 42 3.93 27.13 -20.36
C LEU A 42 5.10 27.98 -20.83
N LYS A 43 5.48 27.78 -22.10
CA LYS A 43 6.46 28.62 -22.80
C LYS A 43 5.95 28.94 -24.19
N GLU A 44 6.33 30.10 -24.69
CA GLU A 44 6.03 30.52 -26.05
C GLU A 44 7.11 29.98 -26.98
N VAL A 45 6.71 29.28 -28.05
CA VAL A 45 7.59 28.76 -29.09
C VAL A 45 6.90 29.05 -30.43
N ASP A 46 7.60 29.78 -31.31
CA ASP A 46 7.15 30.14 -32.65
C ASP A 46 5.74 30.80 -32.69
N GLY A 47 5.41 31.60 -31.66
CA GLY A 47 4.13 32.28 -31.52
C GLY A 47 2.99 31.37 -31.04
N GLY A 48 3.27 30.13 -30.68
CA GLY A 48 2.35 29.18 -30.05
C GLY A 48 2.68 28.95 -28.58
N CYS A 49 1.66 28.60 -27.79
CA CYS A 49 1.82 28.28 -26.37
C CYS A 49 1.92 26.77 -26.19
N VAL A 50 3.03 26.31 -25.66
CA VAL A 50 3.31 24.87 -25.42
C VAL A 50 3.70 24.62 -23.96
N TYR A 51 3.53 23.40 -23.49
CA TYR A 51 4.00 23.01 -22.17
C TYR A 51 5.54 23.11 -22.07
N ASP A 52 6.02 23.67 -20.98
CA ASP A 52 7.46 23.65 -20.67
C ASP A 52 7.80 22.27 -20.08
N VAL A 53 8.37 21.44 -20.93
CA VAL A 53 8.79 20.09 -20.59
C VAL A 53 10.30 19.96 -20.69
N THR A 54 10.87 19.07 -19.90
CA THR A 54 12.26 18.63 -20.00
C THR A 54 12.28 17.17 -20.43
N GLU A 55 13.29 16.84 -21.18
CA GLU A 55 13.60 15.47 -21.53
C GLU A 55 14.07 14.74 -20.27
N GLY A 56 13.33 13.73 -19.87
CA GLY A 56 13.61 12.90 -18.69
C GLY A 56 14.49 11.69 -19.02
N ALA A 57 14.46 10.67 -18.18
CA ALA A 57 15.26 9.47 -18.33
C ALA A 57 14.94 8.73 -19.65
N PRO A 58 15.95 8.16 -20.33
CA PRO A 58 15.74 7.34 -21.53
C PRO A 58 15.00 6.04 -21.16
N VAL A 59 14.10 5.63 -22.05
CA VAL A 59 13.42 4.33 -21.99
C VAL A 59 14.15 3.39 -22.95
N TYR A 60 14.72 2.33 -22.38
CA TYR A 60 15.49 1.33 -23.13
C TYR A 60 14.62 0.16 -23.51
N GLN A 61 14.89 -0.38 -24.71
CA GLN A 61 14.30 -1.60 -25.18
C GLN A 61 15.36 -2.54 -25.74
N ARG A 62 15.18 -3.84 -25.49
CA ARG A 62 16.03 -4.86 -26.07
C ARG A 62 15.72 -5.02 -27.55
N LYS A 63 16.77 -4.98 -28.39
CA LYS A 63 16.65 -5.23 -29.82
C LYS A 63 16.37 -6.70 -30.10
N GLU A 64 15.60 -6.97 -31.14
CA GLU A 64 15.47 -8.33 -31.65
C GLU A 64 16.81 -8.84 -32.17
N LYS A 65 17.16 -10.06 -31.79
CA LYS A 65 18.39 -10.71 -32.26
C LYS A 65 18.22 -11.21 -33.69
N ALA A 66 19.19 -10.89 -34.53
CA ALA A 66 19.21 -11.45 -35.89
C ALA A 66 19.57 -12.97 -35.84
N THR A 67 20.36 -13.40 -34.84
CA THR A 67 20.70 -14.81 -34.63
C THR A 67 20.63 -15.14 -33.14
N PRO A 68 20.35 -16.40 -32.74
CA PRO A 68 20.27 -16.79 -31.33
C PRO A 68 21.56 -16.55 -30.54
N ASP A 69 22.70 -16.58 -31.19
CA ASP A 69 24.04 -16.41 -30.57
C ASP A 69 24.44 -14.94 -30.38
N GLU A 70 23.64 -14.00 -30.91
CA GLU A 70 23.91 -12.58 -30.78
C GLU A 70 23.72 -12.14 -29.32
N LYS A 71 24.65 -11.28 -28.83
CA LYS A 71 24.52 -10.70 -27.49
C LYS A 71 23.34 -9.73 -27.44
N ASP A 72 22.71 -9.67 -26.28
CA ASP A 72 21.67 -8.67 -26.03
C ASP A 72 22.22 -7.26 -26.26
N SER A 73 21.47 -6.49 -27.02
CA SER A 73 21.75 -5.08 -27.26
C SER A 73 20.46 -4.27 -27.04
N TYR A 74 20.61 -3.00 -26.70
CA TYR A 74 19.52 -2.13 -26.30
C TYR A 74 19.54 -0.86 -27.16
N GLU A 75 18.37 -0.30 -27.37
CA GLU A 75 18.22 1.02 -27.98
C GLU A 75 17.29 1.89 -27.13
N VAL A 76 17.48 3.19 -27.24
CA VAL A 76 16.58 4.17 -26.64
C VAL A 76 15.40 4.38 -27.58
N VAL A 77 14.21 3.99 -27.17
CA VAL A 77 13.00 4.15 -27.98
C VAL A 77 12.35 5.51 -27.77
N ARG A 78 12.45 6.07 -26.59
CA ARG A 78 11.99 7.41 -26.26
C ARG A 78 12.64 7.92 -24.98
N HIS A 79 12.39 9.18 -24.64
CA HIS A 79 12.68 9.72 -23.31
C HIS A 79 11.36 10.00 -22.59
N LYS A 80 11.36 9.87 -21.27
CA LYS A 80 10.23 10.29 -20.43
C LYS A 80 10.04 11.79 -20.55
N THR A 81 8.83 12.27 -20.46
CA THR A 81 8.53 13.70 -20.49
C THR A 81 8.30 14.19 -19.06
N ASP A 82 9.16 15.06 -18.59
CA ASP A 82 9.02 15.65 -17.26
C ASP A 82 8.39 17.06 -17.39
N TYR A 83 7.15 17.18 -16.91
CA TYR A 83 6.44 18.45 -16.89
C TYR A 83 6.98 19.35 -15.77
N LYS A 84 7.32 20.58 -16.12
CA LYS A 84 7.55 21.61 -15.12
C LYS A 84 6.22 22.19 -14.66
N TYR A 85 6.09 22.45 -13.38
CA TYR A 85 4.91 23.06 -12.80
C TYR A 85 5.23 24.51 -12.37
N ALA A 86 4.31 25.41 -12.61
CA ALA A 86 4.47 26.82 -12.26
C ALA A 86 4.50 27.03 -10.74
N GLN A 87 3.74 26.18 -10.00
CA GLN A 87 3.66 26.24 -8.54
C GLN A 87 4.14 24.91 -7.96
N ASN A 88 5.17 24.99 -7.12
CA ASN A 88 5.68 23.83 -6.40
C ASN A 88 5.76 24.15 -4.91
N MET A 89 5.75 23.10 -4.07
CA MET A 89 5.94 23.22 -2.64
C MET A 89 6.89 22.17 -2.09
N LEU A 90 7.38 22.42 -0.89
CA LEU A 90 8.15 21.44 -0.13
C LEU A 90 7.20 20.40 0.46
N PHE A 91 7.62 19.13 0.45
CA PHE A 91 6.89 18.02 1.05
C PHE A 91 5.43 17.95 0.61
N PRO A 92 5.12 17.87 -0.69
CA PRO A 92 3.76 17.94 -1.20
C PRO A 92 2.98 16.65 -0.85
N ARG A 93 1.91 16.80 -0.10
CA ARG A 93 1.01 15.70 0.29
C ARG A 93 -0.30 15.71 -0.49
N MET A 94 -0.76 16.90 -0.89
CA MET A 94 -1.95 17.11 -1.71
C MET A 94 -1.55 17.37 -3.15
N TYR A 95 -1.09 16.35 -3.87
CA TYR A 95 -0.48 16.50 -5.21
C TYR A 95 -1.41 16.15 -6.38
N SER A 96 -2.47 15.38 -6.13
CA SER A 96 -3.34 14.83 -7.19
C SER A 96 -4.53 15.74 -7.45
N ASP A 97 -4.66 16.24 -8.67
CA ASP A 97 -5.77 17.06 -9.15
C ASP A 97 -7.11 16.32 -9.16
N ALA A 98 -7.08 15.02 -9.44
CA ALA A 98 -8.27 14.15 -9.39
C ALA A 98 -8.91 14.06 -7.99
N HIS A 99 -8.18 14.42 -6.94
CA HIS A 99 -8.65 14.32 -5.56
C HIS A 99 -8.87 15.70 -4.88
N ALA A 100 -8.93 16.77 -5.65
CA ALA A 100 -9.04 18.13 -5.14
C ALA A 100 -10.21 18.31 -4.12
N GLN A 101 -11.40 17.83 -4.47
CA GLN A 101 -12.57 17.90 -3.60
C GLN A 101 -12.37 17.09 -2.30
N ALA A 102 -11.82 15.88 -2.40
CA ALA A 102 -11.59 15.05 -1.24
C ALA A 102 -10.58 15.63 -0.26
N TYR A 103 -9.59 16.40 -0.73
CA TYR A 103 -8.69 17.15 0.15
C TYR A 103 -9.43 18.25 0.92
N GLU A 104 -10.36 18.96 0.25
CA GLU A 104 -11.17 19.98 0.90
C GLU A 104 -12.09 19.37 1.97
N ASP A 105 -12.74 18.26 1.67
CA ASP A 105 -13.63 17.55 2.60
C ASP A 105 -12.88 17.11 3.86
N TRP A 106 -11.69 16.52 3.71
CA TRP A 106 -10.85 16.08 4.84
C TRP A 106 -10.36 17.21 5.74
N LEU A 107 -10.16 18.39 5.17
CA LEU A 107 -9.68 19.56 5.92
C LEU A 107 -10.80 20.50 6.42
N GLY A 108 -12.06 20.23 6.05
CA GLY A 108 -13.17 21.13 6.31
C GLY A 108 -13.05 22.44 5.55
N GLY A 109 -12.47 22.39 4.35
CA GLY A 109 -12.17 23.52 3.48
C GLY A 109 -10.70 23.94 3.51
N ILE A 110 -10.21 24.38 2.37
CA ILE A 110 -8.82 24.84 2.17
C ILE A 110 -8.83 26.36 1.96
N LYS A 111 -8.17 27.11 2.84
CA LYS A 111 -8.04 28.56 2.67
C LYS A 111 -7.25 28.89 1.42
N GLY A 112 -6.10 28.28 1.24
CA GLY A 112 -5.22 28.49 0.12
C GLY A 112 -4.73 29.93 -0.04
N VAL A 113 -3.93 30.16 -1.06
CA VAL A 113 -3.45 31.48 -1.48
C VAL A 113 -3.62 31.63 -2.98
N GLN A 114 -3.96 32.85 -3.43
CA GLN A 114 -4.03 33.18 -4.85
C GLN A 114 -2.60 33.49 -5.34
N VAL A 115 -2.16 32.77 -6.36
CA VAL A 115 -0.85 33.00 -6.99
C VAL A 115 -1.04 33.30 -8.48
N PRO A 116 -0.24 34.19 -9.05
CA PRO A 116 -0.32 34.47 -10.47
C PRO A 116 0.24 33.29 -11.27
N TYR A 117 -0.42 32.98 -12.37
CA TYR A 117 -0.01 32.00 -13.35
C TYR A 117 -0.02 32.66 -14.75
N ASP A 118 1.11 32.63 -15.41
CA ASP A 118 1.24 33.14 -16.78
C ASP A 118 0.80 32.07 -17.78
N GLN A 119 -0.30 32.33 -18.46
CA GLN A 119 -0.81 31.51 -19.54
C GLN A 119 -0.46 32.16 -20.89
N CYS A 120 0.84 32.15 -21.21
CA CYS A 120 1.42 32.74 -22.43
C CYS A 120 0.99 34.19 -22.64
N GLY A 121 1.36 35.07 -21.68
CA GLY A 121 1.04 36.49 -21.71
C GLY A 121 -0.28 36.88 -21.10
N GLN A 122 -1.14 35.92 -20.74
CA GLN A 122 -2.36 36.16 -19.98
C GLN A 122 -2.18 35.72 -18.52
N MET A 123 -2.16 36.68 -17.61
CA MET A 123 -2.03 36.39 -16.18
C MET A 123 -3.37 35.95 -15.60
N VAL A 124 -3.42 34.74 -15.05
CA VAL A 124 -4.59 34.15 -14.37
C VAL A 124 -4.24 33.90 -12.91
N MET A 125 -5.16 34.17 -11.99
CA MET A 125 -4.97 33.85 -10.57
C MET A 125 -5.41 32.40 -10.31
N VAL A 126 -4.52 31.60 -9.73
CA VAL A 126 -4.78 30.20 -9.35
C VAL A 126 -4.71 30.09 -7.84
N LYS A 127 -5.73 29.49 -7.23
CA LYS A 127 -5.76 29.21 -5.80
C LYS A 127 -5.01 27.91 -5.52
N VAL A 128 -3.89 28.00 -4.80
CA VAL A 128 -3.10 26.84 -4.37
C VAL A 128 -3.16 26.66 -2.85
N PRO A 129 -3.04 25.43 -2.33
CA PRO A 129 -3.01 25.20 -0.89
C PRO A 129 -1.78 25.86 -0.25
N THR A 130 -1.90 26.26 1.01
CA THR A 130 -0.76 26.71 1.79
C THR A 130 0.09 25.51 2.27
N GLN A 131 1.35 25.78 2.64
CA GLN A 131 2.18 24.75 3.29
C GLN A 131 1.53 24.22 4.57
N TRP A 132 0.78 25.05 5.28
CA TRP A 132 0.08 24.63 6.49
C TRP A 132 -1.11 23.70 6.17
N ASP A 133 -1.87 23.96 5.13
CA ASP A 133 -2.95 23.06 4.69
C ASP A 133 -2.38 21.69 4.32
N ASN A 134 -1.25 21.68 3.63
CA ASN A 134 -0.52 20.47 3.24
C ASN A 134 -0.03 19.66 4.46
N ILE A 135 0.54 20.32 5.47
CA ILE A 135 0.97 19.69 6.72
C ILE A 135 -0.23 19.17 7.52
N LYS A 136 -1.34 19.92 7.60
CA LYS A 136 -2.57 19.46 8.23
C LYS A 136 -3.07 18.16 7.58
N PHE A 137 -3.10 18.10 6.25
CA PHE A 137 -3.52 16.90 5.54
C PHE A 137 -2.64 15.70 5.88
N PHE A 138 -1.32 15.88 5.96
CA PHE A 138 -0.41 14.83 6.39
C PHE A 138 -0.78 14.26 7.77
N PHE A 139 -1.02 15.11 8.76
CA PHE A 139 -1.34 14.65 10.11
C PHE A 139 -2.75 14.08 10.23
N ILE A 140 -3.76 14.73 9.63
CA ILE A 140 -5.16 14.32 9.78
C ILE A 140 -5.45 13.07 8.96
N TYR A 141 -5.05 13.06 7.69
CA TYR A 141 -5.36 11.93 6.80
C TYR A 141 -4.26 10.87 6.79
N GLN A 142 -3.04 11.22 6.38
CA GLN A 142 -2.01 10.20 6.13
C GLN A 142 -1.49 9.55 7.41
N LEU A 143 -1.27 10.34 8.47
CA LEU A 143 -0.77 9.81 9.72
C LEU A 143 -1.89 9.26 10.61
N ASN A 144 -2.94 10.04 10.87
CA ASN A 144 -4.00 9.62 11.78
C ASN A 144 -4.94 8.60 11.15
N TYR A 145 -5.55 8.90 10.00
CA TYR A 145 -6.53 8.02 9.39
C TYR A 145 -5.91 6.79 8.72
N MET A 146 -4.84 6.97 7.92
CA MET A 146 -4.23 5.89 7.12
C MET A 146 -3.16 5.07 7.86
N TYR A 147 -2.70 5.49 9.03
CA TYR A 147 -1.74 4.71 9.81
C TYR A 147 -2.19 4.47 11.25
N TRP A 148 -2.43 5.54 12.03
CA TRP A 148 -2.77 5.41 13.44
C TRP A 148 -4.05 4.61 13.67
N ARG A 149 -5.09 4.83 12.86
CA ARG A 149 -6.33 4.06 12.89
C ARG A 149 -6.07 2.57 12.70
N TYR A 150 -5.28 2.19 11.71
CA TYR A 150 -4.91 0.78 11.46
C TYR A 150 -4.06 0.19 12.59
N PHE A 151 -3.13 0.97 13.14
CA PHE A 151 -2.35 0.56 14.30
C PHE A 151 -3.27 0.25 15.49
N MET A 152 -4.22 1.13 15.77
CA MET A 152 -5.16 0.96 16.88
C MET A 152 -6.15 -0.21 16.65
N TRP A 153 -6.50 -0.55 15.41
CA TRP A 153 -7.27 -1.76 15.12
C TRP A 153 -6.62 -3.04 15.65
N ASN A 154 -5.30 -3.10 15.59
CA ASN A 154 -4.54 -4.26 16.03
C ASN A 154 -4.32 -4.30 17.55
N PHE A 155 -4.36 -3.15 18.24
CA PHE A 155 -3.92 -3.07 19.62
C PHE A 155 -4.92 -2.46 20.61
N ALA A 156 -5.99 -1.86 20.11
CA ALA A 156 -7.09 -1.35 20.93
C ALA A 156 -8.43 -2.03 20.61
N GLY A 157 -8.82 -2.00 19.34
CA GLY A 157 -10.03 -2.62 18.81
C GLY A 157 -10.54 -1.93 17.56
N ARG A 158 -11.43 -2.60 16.84
CA ARG A 158 -12.00 -2.20 15.57
C ARG A 158 -13.52 -2.12 15.65
N GLN A 159 -14.09 -1.03 15.16
CA GLN A 159 -15.53 -0.81 15.16
C GLN A 159 -16.29 -1.79 14.25
N ASN A 160 -15.87 -1.92 13.01
CA ASN A 160 -16.37 -2.88 12.01
C ASN A 160 -15.39 -2.95 10.84
N ASP A 161 -15.61 -3.85 9.87
CA ASP A 161 -14.79 -4.04 8.68
C ASP A 161 -15.31 -3.29 7.44
N ILE A 162 -16.31 -2.43 7.61
CA ILE A 162 -16.83 -1.61 6.52
C ILE A 162 -15.85 -0.49 6.24
N GLN A 163 -15.45 -0.38 4.99
CA GLN A 163 -14.55 0.67 4.56
C GLN A 163 -15.20 2.05 4.73
N GLY A 164 -14.52 2.94 5.47
CA GLY A 164 -14.93 4.33 5.66
C GLY A 164 -14.11 5.32 4.85
N GLN A 165 -14.64 6.55 4.77
CA GLN A 165 -13.93 7.71 4.23
C GLN A 165 -13.81 8.84 5.27
N GLY A 166 -13.87 8.48 6.56
CA GLY A 166 -13.80 9.41 7.69
C GLY A 166 -15.11 9.55 8.48
N GLU A 167 -16.15 8.81 8.11
CA GLU A 167 -17.42 8.77 8.82
C GLU A 167 -17.25 8.10 10.19
N ILE A 168 -18.11 8.48 11.14
CA ILE A 168 -18.03 7.96 12.52
C ILE A 168 -18.60 6.53 12.67
N GLU A 169 -19.31 6.02 11.65
CA GLU A 169 -19.95 4.69 11.66
C GLU A 169 -19.10 3.58 11.06
N HIS A 170 -18.09 3.91 10.24
CA HIS A 170 -17.39 2.94 9.41
C HIS A 170 -15.90 2.84 9.72
N GLY A 171 -15.48 1.63 10.06
CA GLY A 171 -14.07 1.25 10.13
C GLY A 171 -13.19 2.07 11.08
N ASN A 172 -13.75 2.66 12.13
CA ASN A 172 -12.96 3.40 13.11
C ASN A 172 -12.28 2.45 14.10
N TRP A 173 -11.31 2.94 14.84
CA TRP A 173 -10.80 2.24 15.99
C TRP A 173 -11.60 2.58 17.25
N ILE A 174 -11.72 1.64 18.15
CA ILE A 174 -12.41 1.75 19.43
C ILE A 174 -11.60 1.10 20.53
N THR A 175 -11.91 1.41 21.77
CA THR A 175 -11.25 0.81 22.93
C THR A 175 -12.06 -0.28 23.61
N GLY A 176 -13.37 -0.32 23.37
CA GLY A 176 -14.34 -1.13 24.12
C GLY A 176 -14.75 -0.50 25.45
N ILE A 177 -14.24 0.69 25.79
CA ILE A 177 -14.61 1.44 26.98
C ILE A 177 -15.64 2.50 26.56
N PRO A 178 -16.94 2.35 26.92
CA PRO A 178 -18.01 3.19 26.36
C PRO A 178 -17.81 4.69 26.53
N PHE A 179 -17.24 5.11 27.63
CA PHE A 179 -16.96 6.53 27.89
C PHE A 179 -15.91 7.10 26.89
N VAL A 180 -14.86 6.34 26.60
CA VAL A 180 -13.81 6.74 25.67
C VAL A 180 -14.35 6.70 24.24
N ASP A 181 -15.01 5.61 23.88
CA ASP A 181 -15.51 5.40 22.52
C ASP A 181 -16.59 6.42 22.15
N LYS A 182 -17.46 6.80 23.11
CA LYS A 182 -18.46 7.86 22.91
C LYS A 182 -17.83 9.21 22.56
N PHE A 183 -16.66 9.50 23.13
CA PHE A 183 -15.92 10.73 22.81
C PHE A 183 -15.24 10.66 21.44
N LEU A 184 -14.78 9.49 21.04
CA LEU A 184 -14.04 9.28 19.77
C LEU A 184 -14.97 9.19 18.55
N VAL A 185 -15.99 8.35 18.65
CA VAL A 185 -16.83 7.92 17.51
C VAL A 185 -18.35 7.96 17.81
N GLY A 186 -18.74 8.65 18.87
CA GLY A 186 -20.13 8.72 19.27
C GLY A 186 -20.61 7.49 20.06
N ASP A 187 -21.89 7.50 20.37
CA ASP A 187 -22.52 6.44 21.18
C ASP A 187 -22.74 5.17 20.35
N GLN A 188 -21.90 4.16 20.55
CA GLN A 188 -21.91 2.91 19.80
C GLN A 188 -23.19 2.08 20.03
N SER A 189 -23.95 2.39 21.08
CA SER A 189 -25.24 1.72 21.34
C SER A 189 -26.33 2.10 20.34
N LEU A 190 -26.17 3.24 19.67
CA LEU A 190 -27.12 3.78 18.68
C LEU A 190 -26.88 3.26 17.26
N LEU A 191 -25.82 2.50 17.02
CA LEU A 191 -25.54 1.91 15.72
C LEU A 191 -26.63 0.91 15.32
N PRO A 192 -26.98 0.83 14.02
CA PRO A 192 -27.81 -0.25 13.48
C PRO A 192 -27.26 -1.63 13.80
N SER A 193 -28.15 -2.64 13.86
CA SER A 193 -27.80 -3.99 14.28
C SER A 193 -26.76 -4.67 13.38
N ASP A 194 -26.78 -4.40 12.09
CA ASP A 194 -25.84 -4.93 11.10
C ASP A 194 -24.42 -4.35 11.27
N LEU A 195 -24.29 -3.08 11.62
CA LEU A 195 -23.02 -2.47 11.98
C LEU A 195 -22.52 -2.93 13.34
N LYS A 196 -23.40 -3.03 14.31
CA LYS A 196 -23.07 -3.44 15.68
C LYS A 196 -22.64 -4.91 15.79
N ASN A 197 -23.29 -5.79 15.01
CA ASN A 197 -23.02 -7.23 14.99
C ASN A 197 -22.08 -7.62 13.82
N ASN A 198 -21.34 -6.67 13.28
CA ASN A 198 -20.39 -6.93 12.21
C ASN A 198 -19.27 -7.88 12.69
N LYS A 199 -18.87 -8.87 11.87
CA LYS A 199 -17.82 -9.85 12.22
C LYS A 199 -16.45 -9.25 12.45
N GLY A 200 -16.16 -8.13 11.80
CA GLY A 200 -14.93 -7.37 11.99
C GLY A 200 -14.90 -6.53 13.27
N HIS A 201 -16.01 -6.51 14.04
CA HIS A 201 -16.03 -5.84 15.34
C HIS A 201 -15.19 -6.61 16.38
N ASN A 202 -14.26 -5.93 17.01
CA ASN A 202 -13.49 -6.49 18.11
C ASN A 202 -13.07 -5.42 19.11
N VAL A 203 -12.85 -5.80 20.35
CA VAL A 203 -12.40 -4.92 21.43
C VAL A 203 -11.32 -5.60 22.26
N PHE A 204 -10.19 -4.94 22.41
CA PHE A 204 -9.03 -5.45 23.17
C PHE A 204 -8.77 -4.65 24.44
N TYR A 205 -9.59 -3.64 24.72
CA TYR A 205 -9.46 -2.76 25.90
C TYR A 205 -8.07 -2.13 26.03
N CYS A 206 -7.40 -1.89 24.92
CA CYS A 206 -6.01 -1.43 24.83
C CYS A 206 -4.99 -2.33 25.56
N LEU A 207 -5.34 -3.56 25.94
CA LEU A 207 -4.45 -4.46 26.69
C LEU A 207 -3.14 -4.77 25.93
N PRO A 208 -3.18 -5.13 24.60
CA PRO A 208 -1.95 -5.32 23.83
C PRO A 208 -1.14 -4.02 23.73
N LEU A 209 -1.80 -2.88 23.56
CA LEU A 209 -1.16 -1.57 23.49
C LEU A 209 -0.38 -1.26 24.77
N ILE A 210 -1.03 -1.43 25.93
CA ILE A 210 -0.43 -1.17 27.24
C ILE A 210 0.77 -2.11 27.46
N LEU A 211 0.61 -3.39 27.17
CA LEU A 211 1.68 -4.37 27.33
C LEU A 211 2.87 -4.06 26.41
N GLY A 212 2.61 -3.63 25.16
CA GLY A 212 3.63 -3.19 24.23
C GLY A 212 4.36 -1.94 24.69
N LEU A 213 3.65 -0.96 25.26
CA LEU A 213 4.28 0.23 25.85
C LEU A 213 5.16 -0.11 27.05
N ILE A 214 4.71 -1.02 27.93
CA ILE A 214 5.54 -1.53 29.04
C ILE A 214 6.83 -2.13 28.49
N GLY A 215 6.74 -2.96 27.46
CA GLY A 215 7.91 -3.59 26.83
C GLY A 215 8.85 -2.61 26.17
N LEU A 216 8.29 -1.61 25.48
CA LEU A 216 9.05 -0.53 24.83
C LEU A 216 9.88 0.24 25.87
N PHE A 217 9.24 0.71 26.93
CA PHE A 217 9.93 1.44 27.98
C PHE A 217 10.91 0.55 28.75
N TRP A 218 10.52 -0.69 29.08
CA TRP A 218 11.40 -1.62 29.74
C TRP A 218 12.66 -1.89 28.93
N GLN A 219 12.54 -2.11 27.61
CA GLN A 219 13.70 -2.31 26.75
C GLN A 219 14.58 -1.07 26.68
N ALA A 220 13.97 0.12 26.52
CA ALA A 220 14.71 1.38 26.39
C ALA A 220 15.54 1.71 27.65
N TYR A 221 14.98 1.44 28.84
CA TYR A 221 15.59 1.81 30.11
C TYR A 221 16.21 0.64 30.89
N LYS A 222 16.28 -0.55 30.28
CA LYS A 222 16.90 -1.71 30.92
C LYS A 222 18.38 -1.48 31.20
N THR A 223 18.76 -1.61 32.47
CA THR A 223 20.15 -1.53 32.95
C THR A 223 20.60 -2.88 33.52
N LYS A 224 21.90 -3.10 33.56
CA LYS A 224 22.57 -4.21 34.24
C LYS A 224 23.58 -3.62 35.24
N ARG A 225 23.58 -4.10 36.47
CA ARG A 225 24.63 -3.77 37.43
C ARG A 225 25.89 -4.55 37.07
N ILE A 226 26.96 -3.84 36.93
CA ILE A 226 28.30 -4.40 36.72
C ILE A 226 29.23 -3.85 37.79
N THR A 227 30.11 -4.71 38.30
CA THR A 227 31.16 -4.28 39.24
C THR A 227 32.39 -3.93 38.41
N THR A 228 32.83 -2.68 38.51
CA THR A 228 34.04 -2.22 37.84
C THR A 228 35.30 -2.89 38.46
N PRO A 229 36.44 -2.91 37.74
CA PRO A 229 37.69 -3.41 38.29
C PRO A 229 38.11 -2.76 39.63
N ASN A 230 37.61 -1.56 39.88
CA ASN A 230 37.87 -0.80 41.14
C ASN A 230 36.91 -1.18 42.25
N GLY A 231 35.98 -2.14 42.09
CA GLY A 231 35.01 -2.57 43.07
C GLY A 231 33.75 -1.69 43.17
N GLU A 232 33.57 -0.70 42.31
CA GLU A 232 32.39 0.15 42.28
C GLU A 232 31.27 -0.53 41.49
N GLU A 233 30.04 -0.53 41.99
CA GLU A 233 28.84 -0.95 41.28
C GLU A 233 28.32 0.20 40.43
N ILE A 234 28.27 -0.02 39.11
CA ILE A 234 27.67 0.91 38.18
C ILE A 234 26.50 0.23 37.42
N GLU A 235 25.50 1.03 37.02
CA GLU A 235 24.43 0.56 36.18
C GLU A 235 24.74 0.87 34.69
N GLU A 236 24.93 -0.15 33.88
CA GLU A 236 25.17 -0.02 32.46
C GLU A 236 23.86 -0.22 31.66
N PRO A 237 23.50 0.69 30.73
CA PRO A 237 22.35 0.51 29.87
C PRO A 237 22.59 -0.62 28.86
N VAL A 238 21.81 -1.69 28.92
CA VAL A 238 21.99 -2.89 28.08
C VAL A 238 20.86 -3.09 27.08
N GLY A 239 19.81 -2.30 27.14
CA GLY A 239 18.61 -2.44 26.30
C GLY A 239 18.57 -1.48 25.11
N ILE A 240 19.29 -0.35 25.19
CA ILE A 240 19.12 0.77 24.27
C ILE A 240 19.54 0.45 22.83
N GLN A 241 20.55 -0.37 22.58
CA GLN A 241 20.96 -0.74 21.24
C GLN A 241 19.89 -1.61 20.56
N GLN A 242 19.38 -2.62 21.26
CA GLN A 242 18.31 -3.50 20.76
C GLN A 242 16.99 -2.73 20.60
N PHE A 243 16.72 -1.74 21.49
CA PHE A 243 15.59 -0.83 21.34
C PHE A 243 15.64 -0.10 20.01
N TRP A 244 16.78 0.48 19.63
CA TRP A 244 16.90 1.19 18.36
C TRP A 244 16.72 0.28 17.15
N ILE A 245 17.13 -0.99 17.21
CA ILE A 245 16.89 -1.96 16.14
C ILE A 245 15.39 -2.17 15.93
N VAL A 246 14.65 -2.45 17.01
CA VAL A 246 13.18 -2.66 16.93
C VAL A 246 12.48 -1.36 16.55
N PHE A 247 12.94 -0.22 17.09
CA PHE A 247 12.38 1.09 16.77
C PHE A 247 12.55 1.45 15.27
N PHE A 248 13.74 1.22 14.71
CA PHE A 248 13.94 1.46 13.29
C PHE A 248 13.15 0.46 12.42
N LEU A 249 13.01 -0.78 12.84
CA LEU A 249 12.12 -1.72 12.17
C LEU A 249 10.67 -1.20 12.18
N PHE A 250 10.18 -0.78 13.33
CA PHE A 250 8.85 -0.19 13.47
C PHE A 250 8.67 1.08 12.63
N PHE A 251 9.62 2.00 12.70
CA PHE A 251 9.57 3.26 11.96
C PHE A 251 9.65 3.06 10.44
N MET A 252 10.60 2.25 9.96
CA MET A 252 10.84 2.07 8.53
C MET A 252 9.72 1.27 7.84
N THR A 253 9.09 0.33 8.55
CA THR A 253 7.97 -0.46 8.00
C THR A 253 6.59 0.16 8.28
N GLY A 254 6.54 1.26 9.00
CA GLY A 254 5.33 2.01 9.32
C GLY A 254 5.37 3.44 8.81
N LEU A 255 5.88 4.35 9.62
CA LEU A 255 5.88 5.78 9.32
C LEU A 255 6.64 6.16 8.04
N ALA A 256 7.76 5.50 7.76
CA ALA A 256 8.49 5.72 6.53
C ALA A 256 7.67 5.26 5.29
N ILE A 257 6.88 4.19 5.43
CA ILE A 257 5.96 3.75 4.38
C ILE A 257 4.84 4.77 4.16
N VAL A 258 4.29 5.39 5.22
CA VAL A 258 3.32 6.50 5.08
C VAL A 258 3.90 7.64 4.24
N LEU A 259 5.14 8.04 4.55
CA LEU A 259 5.83 9.09 3.80
C LEU A 259 6.05 8.71 2.34
N TYR A 260 6.53 7.49 2.10
CA TYR A 260 6.84 6.96 0.76
C TYR A 260 5.60 6.79 -0.11
N LEU A 261 4.55 6.21 0.41
CA LEU A 261 3.33 5.94 -0.36
C LEU A 261 2.59 7.22 -0.74
N ASN A 262 2.71 8.28 0.06
CA ASN A 262 2.04 9.56 -0.19
C ASN A 262 0.58 9.39 -0.66
N GLN A 263 -0.20 8.62 0.11
CA GLN A 263 -1.54 8.18 -0.32
C GLN A 263 -2.53 9.34 -0.40
N THR A 264 -3.31 9.32 -1.48
CA THR A 264 -4.43 10.24 -1.70
C THR A 264 -5.69 9.75 -0.97
N PRO A 265 -6.68 10.61 -0.72
CA PRO A 265 -8.01 10.17 -0.26
C PRO A 265 -8.72 9.26 -1.28
N MET A 266 -9.89 8.77 -0.91
CA MET A 266 -10.75 7.93 -1.76
C MET A 266 -10.04 6.64 -2.24
N GLN A 267 -9.29 5.99 -1.34
CA GLN A 267 -8.68 4.70 -1.66
C GLN A 267 -9.76 3.65 -1.94
N PRO A 268 -9.59 2.79 -2.95
CA PRO A 268 -10.60 1.79 -3.32
C PRO A 268 -10.77 0.66 -2.28
N ARG A 269 -9.85 0.54 -1.34
CA ARG A 269 -9.86 -0.44 -0.23
C ARG A 269 -9.00 0.02 0.92
N GLU A 270 -9.17 -0.59 2.09
CA GLU A 270 -8.29 -0.39 3.23
C GLU A 270 -6.85 -0.83 2.90
N ARG A 271 -5.86 -0.10 3.43
CA ARG A 271 -4.43 -0.28 3.14
C ARG A 271 -3.60 -0.69 4.35
N ASP A 272 -4.24 -1.23 5.37
CA ASP A 272 -3.62 -1.68 6.62
C ASP A 272 -2.45 -2.66 6.42
N TYR A 273 -2.55 -3.54 5.43
CA TYR A 273 -1.50 -4.50 5.07
C TYR A 273 -0.17 -3.83 4.67
N ALA A 274 -0.19 -2.59 4.21
CA ALA A 274 1.03 -1.86 3.86
C ALA A 274 1.93 -1.60 5.08
N TYR A 275 1.36 -1.63 6.28
CA TYR A 275 2.02 -1.31 7.54
C TYR A 275 2.20 -2.53 8.46
N ALA A 276 1.90 -3.74 7.98
CA ALA A 276 1.96 -4.98 8.76
C ALA A 276 3.31 -5.21 9.43
N GLY A 277 4.42 -4.81 8.77
CA GLY A 277 5.75 -4.89 9.34
C GLY A 277 5.92 -4.09 10.63
N SER A 278 5.30 -2.89 10.74
CA SER A 278 5.34 -2.08 11.96
C SER A 278 4.49 -2.70 13.08
N PHE A 279 3.37 -3.31 12.73
CA PHE A 279 2.54 -4.02 13.71
C PHE A 279 3.27 -5.24 14.26
N TYR A 280 3.99 -5.98 13.40
CA TYR A 280 4.87 -7.07 13.82
C TYR A 280 5.99 -6.57 14.74
N ALA A 281 6.64 -5.46 14.40
CA ALA A 281 7.68 -4.87 15.26
C ALA A 281 7.13 -4.46 16.62
N PHE A 282 5.91 -3.89 16.68
CA PHE A 282 5.27 -3.57 17.96
C PHE A 282 4.95 -4.83 18.77
N ALA A 283 4.59 -5.94 18.12
CA ALA A 283 4.35 -7.22 18.81
C ALA A 283 5.60 -7.75 19.55
N ILE A 284 6.82 -7.41 19.08
CA ILE A 284 8.06 -7.71 19.81
C ILE A 284 8.04 -7.02 21.19
N TRP A 285 7.63 -5.75 21.24
CA TRP A 285 7.51 -5.04 22.51
C TRP A 285 6.40 -5.59 23.40
N ILE A 286 5.31 -6.12 22.84
CA ILE A 286 4.28 -6.82 23.63
C ILE A 286 4.92 -8.02 24.35
N GLY A 287 5.71 -8.84 23.64
CA GLY A 287 6.44 -9.94 24.26
C GLY A 287 7.45 -9.48 25.34
N MET A 288 8.16 -8.38 25.08
CA MET A 288 9.08 -7.77 26.06
C MET A 288 8.35 -7.19 27.28
N GLY A 289 7.10 -6.78 27.14
CA GLY A 289 6.26 -6.32 28.23
C GLY A 289 6.06 -7.40 29.30
N VAL A 290 5.92 -8.66 28.88
CA VAL A 290 5.84 -9.81 29.81
C VAL A 290 7.11 -9.93 30.63
N ALA A 291 8.29 -9.79 30.00
CA ALA A 291 9.57 -9.81 30.69
C ALA A 291 9.72 -8.63 31.65
N GLY A 292 9.26 -7.44 31.27
CA GLY A 292 9.24 -6.25 32.12
C GLY A 292 8.38 -6.45 33.37
N ILE A 293 7.19 -7.00 33.22
CA ILE A 293 6.28 -7.32 34.35
C ILE A 293 6.91 -8.41 35.24
N ALA A 294 7.49 -9.46 34.66
CA ALA A 294 8.16 -10.51 35.42
C ALA A 294 9.30 -9.94 36.25
N GLN A 295 10.15 -9.09 35.70
CA GLN A 295 11.25 -8.44 36.43
C GLN A 295 10.74 -7.53 37.53
N TRP A 296 9.67 -6.78 37.30
CA TRP A 296 9.07 -5.94 38.36
C TRP A 296 8.50 -6.77 39.51
N LEU A 297 7.86 -7.91 39.21
CA LEU A 297 7.34 -8.83 40.23
C LEU A 297 8.45 -9.58 41.00
N GLN A 298 9.59 -9.83 40.35
CA GLN A 298 10.71 -10.60 40.88
C GLN A 298 11.20 -10.00 42.24
N GLY A 299 11.25 -8.68 42.35
CA GLY A 299 11.63 -8.00 43.57
C GLY A 299 10.71 -8.26 44.79
N LYS A 300 9.48 -8.75 44.52
CA LYS A 300 8.47 -9.02 45.57
C LYS A 300 8.25 -10.51 45.82
N LEU A 301 8.31 -11.34 44.81
CA LEU A 301 7.86 -12.74 44.83
C LEU A 301 8.99 -13.76 44.59
N GLY A 302 10.17 -13.28 44.21
CA GLY A 302 11.27 -14.14 43.75
C GLY A 302 11.11 -14.50 42.26
N GLU A 303 12.18 -15.04 41.65
CA GLU A 303 12.31 -15.21 40.21
C GLU A 303 11.27 -16.17 39.60
N LYS A 304 11.18 -17.41 40.08
CA LYS A 304 10.30 -18.42 39.54
C LYS A 304 8.81 -18.08 39.64
N PRO A 305 8.26 -17.73 40.83
CA PRO A 305 6.84 -17.37 40.88
C PRO A 305 6.50 -16.09 40.14
N ALA A 306 7.39 -15.11 40.08
CA ALA A 306 7.20 -13.89 39.31
C ALA A 306 7.06 -14.18 37.82
N SER A 307 7.92 -15.02 37.26
CA SER A 307 7.89 -15.41 35.83
C SER A 307 6.62 -16.19 35.49
N VAL A 308 6.21 -17.12 36.34
CA VAL A 308 4.98 -17.92 36.12
C VAL A 308 3.74 -17.00 36.16
N ILE A 309 3.63 -16.15 37.19
CA ILE A 309 2.48 -15.24 37.34
C ILE A 309 2.41 -14.26 36.17
N ALA A 310 3.52 -13.63 35.80
CA ALA A 310 3.57 -12.71 34.66
C ALA A 310 3.14 -13.40 33.36
N THR A 311 3.64 -14.62 33.11
CA THR A 311 3.27 -15.38 31.93
C THR A 311 1.79 -15.71 31.91
N VAL A 312 1.23 -16.26 33.00
CA VAL A 312 -0.18 -16.65 33.09
C VAL A 312 -1.11 -15.44 32.92
N VAL A 313 -0.79 -14.33 33.61
CA VAL A 313 -1.61 -13.10 33.49
C VAL A 313 -1.52 -12.49 32.11
N CYS A 314 -0.33 -12.38 31.54
CA CYS A 314 -0.17 -11.78 30.21
C CYS A 314 -0.71 -12.67 29.09
N LEU A 315 -0.77 -13.99 29.28
CA LEU A 315 -1.37 -14.93 28.32
C LEU A 315 -2.87 -14.66 28.08
N PHE A 316 -3.52 -14.02 29.06
CA PHE A 316 -4.90 -13.57 28.89
C PHE A 316 -5.07 -12.61 27.70
N VAL A 317 -4.05 -11.78 27.39
CA VAL A 317 -4.11 -10.82 26.27
C VAL A 317 -4.29 -11.55 24.93
N PRO A 318 -3.40 -12.44 24.48
CA PRO A 318 -3.59 -13.14 23.21
C PRO A 318 -4.83 -14.06 23.21
N ILE A 319 -5.21 -14.65 24.35
CA ILE A 319 -6.44 -15.46 24.44
C ILE A 319 -7.66 -14.57 24.18
N GLN A 320 -7.72 -13.42 24.83
CA GLN A 320 -8.82 -12.48 24.63
C GLN A 320 -8.85 -11.97 23.16
N MET A 321 -7.70 -11.66 22.56
CA MET A 321 -7.63 -11.27 21.15
C MET A 321 -8.17 -12.38 20.23
N VAL A 322 -7.72 -13.61 20.41
CA VAL A 322 -8.20 -14.76 19.63
C VAL A 322 -9.71 -14.95 19.77
N SER A 323 -10.23 -14.84 21.00
CA SER A 323 -11.67 -14.98 21.22
C SER A 323 -12.54 -13.93 20.51
N GLN A 324 -11.98 -12.75 20.24
CA GLN A 324 -12.68 -11.67 19.54
C GLN A 324 -12.53 -11.74 18.02
N THR A 325 -11.45 -12.33 17.51
CA THR A 325 -11.09 -12.25 16.09
C THR A 325 -11.15 -13.56 15.35
N TRP A 326 -11.39 -14.68 16.04
CA TRP A 326 -11.38 -16.02 15.42
C TRP A 326 -12.33 -16.13 14.25
N ASP A 327 -13.58 -15.70 14.43
CA ASP A 327 -14.62 -15.82 13.41
C ASP A 327 -14.33 -14.97 12.14
N ASP A 328 -13.72 -13.80 12.31
CA ASP A 328 -13.30 -12.96 11.21
C ASP A 328 -12.05 -13.53 10.48
N HIS A 329 -11.13 -14.12 11.23
CA HIS A 329 -9.87 -14.66 10.69
C HIS A 329 -9.98 -16.10 10.19
N ASP A 330 -11.04 -16.84 10.55
CA ASP A 330 -11.27 -18.18 10.02
C ASP A 330 -11.56 -18.10 8.52
N ARG A 331 -10.63 -18.58 7.72
CA ARG A 331 -10.72 -18.68 6.26
C ARG A 331 -11.12 -20.07 5.78
N SER A 332 -11.37 -21.01 6.71
CA SER A 332 -11.87 -22.33 6.35
C SER A 332 -13.23 -22.21 5.63
N ASN A 333 -13.44 -23.04 4.64
CA ASN A 333 -14.66 -23.06 3.82
C ASN A 333 -14.98 -21.77 3.03
N ARG A 334 -14.00 -20.89 2.80
CA ARG A 334 -14.16 -19.70 1.95
C ARG A 334 -13.75 -19.99 0.51
N TYR A 335 -14.61 -20.69 -0.22
CA TYR A 335 -14.34 -21.12 -1.61
C TYR A 335 -14.92 -20.21 -2.69
N VAL A 336 -15.50 -19.06 -2.34
CA VAL A 336 -16.23 -18.18 -3.28
C VAL A 336 -15.38 -17.82 -4.51
N ALA A 337 -14.12 -17.42 -4.32
CA ALA A 337 -13.23 -17.07 -5.45
C ALA A 337 -12.92 -18.29 -6.34
N ARG A 338 -12.65 -19.46 -5.73
CA ARG A 338 -12.43 -20.71 -6.45
C ARG A 338 -13.67 -21.11 -7.26
N ASP A 339 -14.82 -21.17 -6.61
CA ASP A 339 -16.08 -21.60 -7.24
C ASP A 339 -16.54 -20.62 -8.32
N PHE A 340 -16.33 -19.31 -8.12
CA PHE A 340 -16.53 -18.29 -9.14
C PHE A 340 -15.66 -18.59 -10.38
N GLY A 341 -14.35 -18.80 -10.19
CA GLY A 341 -13.45 -19.10 -11.28
C GLY A 341 -13.79 -20.40 -12.01
N GLN A 342 -14.14 -21.46 -11.28
CA GLN A 342 -14.58 -22.72 -11.89
C GLN A 342 -15.86 -22.55 -12.69
N ASN A 343 -16.87 -21.89 -12.13
CA ASN A 343 -18.13 -21.62 -12.84
C ASN A 343 -17.88 -20.80 -14.09
N TYR A 344 -17.03 -19.78 -14.01
CA TYR A 344 -16.73 -18.91 -15.13
C TYR A 344 -16.01 -19.67 -16.25
N LEU A 345 -14.98 -20.45 -15.94
CA LEU A 345 -14.27 -21.29 -16.91
C LEU A 345 -15.18 -22.40 -17.49
N SER A 346 -16.15 -22.89 -16.74
CA SER A 346 -17.11 -23.91 -17.21
C SER A 346 -18.13 -23.37 -18.23
N THR A 347 -18.29 -22.06 -18.35
CA THR A 347 -19.16 -21.48 -19.39
C THR A 347 -18.54 -21.49 -20.78
N VAL A 348 -17.22 -21.69 -20.85
CA VAL A 348 -16.49 -21.69 -22.11
C VAL A 348 -16.57 -23.07 -22.76
N GLN A 349 -16.73 -23.12 -24.09
CA GLN A 349 -16.78 -24.37 -24.86
C GLN A 349 -15.58 -25.27 -24.57
N GLU A 350 -15.80 -26.60 -24.67
CA GLU A 350 -14.76 -27.59 -24.33
C GLU A 350 -13.73 -27.83 -25.45
N GLU A 351 -14.06 -27.48 -26.68
CA GLU A 351 -13.22 -27.70 -27.85
C GLU A 351 -12.88 -26.38 -28.54
N GLY A 352 -11.82 -26.36 -29.36
CA GLY A 352 -11.50 -25.25 -30.24
C GLY A 352 -10.55 -24.20 -29.68
N ASN A 353 -9.80 -24.52 -28.63
CA ASN A 353 -8.82 -23.59 -28.00
C ASN A 353 -9.44 -22.25 -27.61
N PRO A 354 -10.40 -22.24 -26.69
CA PRO A 354 -11.17 -21.05 -26.37
C PRO A 354 -10.32 -19.96 -25.68
N ILE A 355 -10.64 -18.72 -26.02
CA ILE A 355 -10.04 -17.53 -25.36
C ILE A 355 -11.15 -16.83 -24.60
N ILE A 356 -10.90 -16.52 -23.33
CA ILE A 356 -11.80 -15.74 -22.49
C ILE A 356 -11.16 -14.41 -22.16
N PHE A 357 -11.88 -13.32 -22.43
CA PHE A 357 -11.42 -11.97 -22.10
C PHE A 357 -11.98 -11.55 -20.76
N THR A 358 -11.09 -11.05 -19.90
CA THR A 358 -11.40 -10.54 -18.57
C THR A 358 -10.95 -9.08 -18.45
N ASN A 359 -11.55 -8.32 -17.54
CA ASN A 359 -11.27 -6.90 -17.40
C ASN A 359 -10.90 -6.52 -15.96
N GLY A 360 -9.65 -6.77 -15.59
CA GLY A 360 -9.11 -6.42 -14.28
C GLY A 360 -8.85 -7.64 -13.39
N ASP A 361 -8.44 -7.37 -12.16
CA ASP A 361 -7.92 -8.38 -11.24
C ASP A 361 -9.00 -9.33 -10.71
N ASN A 362 -10.18 -8.77 -10.39
CA ASN A 362 -11.23 -9.50 -9.65
C ASN A 362 -11.85 -10.65 -10.43
N ASP A 363 -11.94 -10.53 -11.73
CA ASP A 363 -12.45 -11.56 -12.64
C ASP A 363 -11.33 -12.43 -13.23
N THR A 364 -10.10 -11.96 -13.26
CA THR A 364 -8.95 -12.69 -13.83
C THR A 364 -8.28 -13.62 -12.81
N PHE A 365 -7.94 -13.13 -11.62
CA PHE A 365 -7.17 -13.92 -10.65
C PHE A 365 -7.88 -15.20 -10.16
N PRO A 366 -9.21 -15.23 -9.96
CA PRO A 366 -9.90 -16.48 -9.67
C PRO A 366 -9.76 -17.54 -10.78
N LEU A 367 -9.70 -17.11 -12.05
CA LEU A 367 -9.50 -18.02 -13.18
C LEU A 367 -8.08 -18.57 -13.19
N TRP A 368 -7.09 -17.71 -13.06
CA TRP A 368 -5.68 -18.13 -12.96
C TRP A 368 -5.44 -19.03 -11.75
N TYR A 369 -6.03 -18.74 -10.58
CA TYR A 369 -5.95 -19.62 -9.42
C TYR A 369 -6.40 -21.05 -9.76
N ASN A 370 -7.56 -21.19 -10.43
CA ASN A 370 -8.07 -22.50 -10.81
C ASN A 370 -7.16 -23.21 -11.83
N GLN A 371 -6.59 -22.49 -12.79
CA GLN A 371 -5.66 -23.06 -13.76
C GLN A 371 -4.31 -23.44 -13.12
N GLU A 372 -3.72 -22.54 -12.34
CA GLU A 372 -2.37 -22.70 -11.76
C GLU A 372 -2.35 -23.72 -10.60
N THR A 373 -3.39 -23.71 -9.75
CA THR A 373 -3.40 -24.46 -8.50
C THR A 373 -4.22 -25.73 -8.60
N GLU A 374 -5.38 -25.67 -9.26
CA GLU A 374 -6.32 -26.78 -9.37
C GLU A 374 -6.14 -27.57 -10.69
N GLY A 375 -5.37 -27.05 -11.66
CA GLY A 375 -5.22 -27.64 -12.98
C GLY A 375 -6.54 -27.69 -13.78
N PHE A 376 -7.47 -26.77 -13.48
CA PHE A 376 -8.81 -26.79 -14.04
C PHE A 376 -8.87 -25.94 -15.30
N ARG A 377 -9.34 -26.53 -16.42
CA ARG A 377 -9.52 -25.88 -17.72
C ARG A 377 -8.26 -25.13 -18.21
N THR A 378 -7.11 -25.81 -18.21
CA THR A 378 -5.82 -25.33 -18.70
C THR A 378 -5.79 -25.16 -20.22
N ASP A 379 -6.83 -25.68 -20.91
CA ASP A 379 -7.10 -25.49 -22.35
C ASP A 379 -7.60 -24.08 -22.69
N VAL A 380 -8.19 -23.37 -21.70
CA VAL A 380 -8.75 -22.02 -21.90
C VAL A 380 -7.66 -20.97 -21.77
N ARG A 381 -7.54 -20.08 -22.76
CA ARG A 381 -6.65 -18.93 -22.66
C ARG A 381 -7.34 -17.78 -21.96
N VAL A 382 -6.91 -17.47 -20.76
CA VAL A 382 -7.38 -16.28 -20.02
C VAL A 382 -6.59 -15.07 -20.46
N CYS A 383 -7.27 -14.08 -21.00
CA CYS A 383 -6.68 -12.85 -21.55
C CYS A 383 -7.23 -11.62 -20.84
N ASN A 384 -6.39 -10.98 -20.02
CA ASN A 384 -6.76 -9.77 -19.28
C ASN A 384 -6.61 -8.52 -20.17
N LEU A 385 -7.71 -7.84 -20.45
CA LEU A 385 -7.75 -6.66 -21.31
C LEU A 385 -6.94 -5.48 -20.76
N SER A 386 -6.86 -5.34 -19.44
CA SER A 386 -6.07 -4.27 -18.82
C SER A 386 -4.57 -4.48 -19.03
N TYR A 387 -4.10 -5.73 -19.06
CA TYR A 387 -2.70 -6.04 -19.33
C TYR A 387 -2.34 -6.06 -20.81
N LEU A 388 -3.31 -6.23 -21.71
CA LEU A 388 -3.08 -6.12 -23.15
C LEU A 388 -2.61 -4.73 -23.61
N GLN A 389 -2.60 -3.75 -22.74
CA GLN A 389 -1.99 -2.44 -22.96
C GLN A 389 -0.45 -2.45 -22.81
N THR A 390 0.12 -3.58 -22.40
CA THR A 390 1.55 -3.70 -22.12
C THR A 390 2.20 -4.72 -23.05
N ASP A 391 3.36 -4.40 -23.55
CA ASP A 391 4.13 -5.23 -24.50
C ASP A 391 4.52 -6.58 -23.91
N TRP A 392 4.97 -6.62 -22.64
CA TRP A 392 5.34 -7.84 -21.95
C TRP A 392 4.18 -8.86 -21.85
N TYR A 393 2.94 -8.38 -21.70
CA TYR A 393 1.78 -9.26 -21.64
C TYR A 393 1.36 -9.76 -23.01
N ILE A 394 1.46 -8.92 -24.04
CA ILE A 394 1.25 -9.34 -25.43
C ILE A 394 2.26 -10.44 -25.79
N ASP A 395 3.53 -10.29 -25.42
CA ASP A 395 4.55 -11.32 -25.60
C ASP A 395 4.16 -12.66 -24.93
N GLN A 396 3.57 -12.60 -23.74
CA GLN A 396 3.07 -13.80 -23.05
C GLN A 396 1.86 -14.42 -23.78
N MET A 397 0.96 -13.60 -24.29
CA MET A 397 -0.19 -14.10 -25.06
C MET A 397 0.22 -14.78 -26.37
N LYS A 398 1.33 -14.37 -26.97
CA LYS A 398 1.91 -14.99 -28.19
C LYS A 398 2.67 -16.29 -27.92
N ARG A 399 2.73 -16.75 -26.68
CA ARG A 399 3.34 -18.05 -26.30
C ARG A 399 2.26 -19.03 -25.88
N GLN A 400 2.53 -20.33 -26.05
CA GLN A 400 1.70 -21.38 -25.46
C GLN A 400 1.76 -21.31 -23.95
N ALA A 401 0.63 -21.53 -23.27
CA ALA A 401 0.55 -21.69 -21.83
C ALA A 401 -0.29 -22.93 -21.49
N TYR A 402 0.28 -23.88 -20.76
CA TYR A 402 -0.34 -25.18 -20.48
C TYR A 402 -0.83 -25.86 -21.77
N ASP A 403 -2.11 -26.24 -21.82
CA ASP A 403 -2.73 -26.88 -22.97
C ASP A 403 -3.28 -25.86 -23.98
N SER A 404 -3.27 -24.55 -23.64
CA SER A 404 -3.79 -23.51 -24.52
C SER A 404 -2.70 -23.00 -25.48
N PRO A 405 -2.96 -22.95 -26.79
CA PRO A 405 -2.02 -22.42 -27.77
C PRO A 405 -1.84 -20.89 -27.62
N ALA A 406 -0.87 -20.35 -28.37
CA ALA A 406 -0.69 -18.91 -28.48
C ALA A 406 -1.96 -18.21 -29.00
N VAL A 407 -2.25 -17.03 -28.47
CA VAL A 407 -3.30 -16.17 -29.03
C VAL A 407 -2.87 -15.72 -30.44
N PRO A 408 -3.75 -15.75 -31.46
CA PRO A 408 -3.40 -15.45 -32.85
C PRO A 408 -3.21 -13.94 -33.06
N ILE A 409 -2.20 -13.35 -32.44
CA ILE A 409 -1.79 -11.96 -32.63
C ILE A 409 -0.72 -11.93 -33.73
N GLU A 410 -1.07 -11.36 -34.87
CA GLU A 410 -0.20 -11.31 -36.03
C GLU A 410 0.84 -10.19 -35.99
N TRP A 411 0.65 -9.19 -35.14
CA TRP A 411 1.55 -8.06 -35.01
C TRP A 411 2.98 -8.49 -34.63
N SER A 412 3.94 -7.91 -35.30
CA SER A 412 5.35 -7.99 -34.92
C SER A 412 5.59 -7.24 -33.60
N ARG A 413 6.67 -7.54 -32.89
CA ARG A 413 7.00 -6.85 -31.64
C ARG A 413 7.12 -5.34 -31.83
N LEU A 414 7.67 -4.88 -32.92
CA LEU A 414 7.84 -3.45 -33.23
C LEU A 414 6.51 -2.69 -33.36
N GLU A 415 5.41 -3.39 -33.62
CA GLU A 415 4.09 -2.74 -33.76
C GLU A 415 3.38 -2.49 -32.45
N TYR A 416 3.73 -3.19 -31.35
CA TYR A 416 3.09 -3.00 -30.03
C TYR A 416 4.05 -2.63 -28.91
N VAL A 417 5.32 -2.51 -29.21
CA VAL A 417 6.30 -2.14 -28.20
C VAL A 417 6.07 -0.72 -27.70
N GLN A 418 6.41 -0.50 -26.45
CA GLN A 418 6.25 0.80 -25.81
C GLN A 418 6.94 1.91 -26.63
N GLY A 419 6.21 2.97 -26.93
CA GLY A 419 6.64 4.08 -27.78
C GLY A 419 6.17 4.00 -29.24
N HIS A 420 5.54 2.88 -29.63
CA HIS A 420 4.91 2.71 -30.93
C HIS A 420 3.39 2.49 -30.74
N ASN A 421 2.58 2.97 -31.66
CA ASN A 421 1.12 2.76 -31.69
C ASN A 421 0.39 2.98 -30.34
N GLU A 422 0.87 3.89 -29.50
CA GLU A 422 0.30 4.18 -28.19
C GLU A 422 -1.02 4.99 -28.25
N GLY A 423 -1.44 5.40 -29.41
CA GLY A 423 -2.67 6.17 -29.59
C GLY A 423 -3.35 5.90 -30.90
N VAL A 424 -4.67 5.86 -30.87
CA VAL A 424 -5.52 5.79 -32.08
C VAL A 424 -6.21 7.11 -32.27
N ALA A 425 -5.99 7.74 -33.44
CA ALA A 425 -6.74 8.95 -33.79
C ALA A 425 -8.17 8.58 -34.16
N VAL A 426 -9.14 8.92 -33.30
CA VAL A 426 -10.56 8.78 -33.62
C VAL A 426 -10.98 9.98 -34.48
N ARG A 427 -11.35 9.72 -35.72
CA ARG A 427 -11.94 10.76 -36.60
C ARG A 427 -13.42 10.91 -36.24
N PRO A 428 -13.93 12.16 -36.11
CA PRO A 428 -15.35 12.38 -35.76
C PRO A 428 -16.36 11.88 -36.82
N GLU A 429 -15.88 11.47 -37.95
CA GLU A 429 -16.73 11.09 -39.13
C GLU A 429 -16.90 9.58 -39.30
N VAL A 430 -16.51 8.77 -38.31
CA VAL A 430 -16.70 7.31 -38.34
C VAL A 430 -17.71 6.90 -37.26
#